data_78e3e7cf12b0fa25d2794b140a9032c5
#
_entry.id   78e3e7cf12b0fa25d2794b140a9032c5
#
_cell.length_a   1.000
_cell.length_b   1.000
_cell.length_c   1.000
_cell.angle_alpha   90.00
_cell.angle_beta   90.00
_cell.angle_gamma   90.00
#
_symmetry.space_group_name_H-M   'P 1'
#
loop_
_entity.id
_entity.type
_entity.pdbx_description
1 polymer ?
#
loop_
_entity_poly.entity_id
_entity_poly.type
_entity_poly.pdbx_seq_one_letter_code
_entity_poly.pdbx_strand_id
1 'polypeptide(L)'
;FLQYAVAMSQFTRTPAFTGYVAEAQRNAIEKMLEPRVWKYWRWENLWGNLRWEPDPLRRDNVMLSGYWGVMIGVYESLNGDRRYNEPGSLTFRNGSRETYPYDFGRVAQLMRGNLLGSPFCMFPCEPSWIYPFCSSYALNTVILHDRLNGGDPGDVISGYRDSFDRDFMRPDGRLVAIRNGRLGFAVAAAPTINEAVLVPWLNPGVPELARRLWWLMREQVIDLEGDEVLPTIRNLDRVDVGNYRYGKDTFA
;
A
#
# COMPACT_ATOMS: atom_id res chain seq x y z
N PHE A 1 -8.33 6.36 -0.71
CA PHE A 1 -7.81 7.65 -0.18
C PHE A 1 -8.85 8.42 0.65
N LEU A 2 -10.12 8.50 0.24
CA LEU A 2 -11.15 9.21 1.01
C LEU A 2 -11.21 8.71 2.48
N GLN A 3 -11.23 7.40 2.68
CA GLN A 3 -11.27 6.83 4.04
C GLN A 3 -10.03 7.24 4.86
N TYR A 4 -8.83 7.26 4.25
CA TYR A 4 -7.61 7.71 4.93
C TYR A 4 -7.69 9.19 5.33
N ALA A 5 -8.23 10.04 4.46
CA ALA A 5 -8.43 11.45 4.79
C ALA A 5 -9.42 11.64 5.95
N VAL A 6 -10.51 10.88 5.97
CA VAL A 6 -11.49 10.87 7.07
C VAL A 6 -10.84 10.38 8.36
N ALA A 7 -10.07 9.27 8.29
CA ALA A 7 -9.36 8.73 9.44
C ALA A 7 -8.30 9.72 9.98
N MET A 8 -7.53 10.36 9.11
CA MET A 8 -6.56 11.38 9.49
C MET A 8 -7.24 12.58 10.14
N SER A 9 -8.38 13.02 9.60
CA SER A 9 -9.18 14.09 10.20
C SER A 9 -9.68 13.72 11.60
N GLN A 10 -10.14 12.49 11.80
CA GLN A 10 -10.51 11.99 13.13
C GLN A 10 -9.31 12.03 14.08
N PHE A 11 -8.20 11.42 13.66
CA PHE A 11 -6.99 11.34 14.49
C PHE A 11 -6.47 12.71 14.93
N THR A 12 -6.44 13.69 14.01
CA THR A 12 -5.81 14.99 14.28
C THR A 12 -6.73 16.02 14.93
N ARG A 13 -8.05 15.93 14.71
CA ARG A 13 -9.01 16.95 15.13
C ARG A 13 -9.98 16.49 16.20
N THR A 14 -10.45 15.25 16.12
CA THR A 14 -11.51 14.72 16.98
C THR A 14 -11.25 13.26 17.36
N PRO A 15 -10.09 12.92 17.98
CA PRO A 15 -9.67 11.53 18.16
C PRO A 15 -10.65 10.68 18.98
N ALA A 16 -11.36 11.28 19.92
CA ALA A 16 -12.35 10.58 20.75
C ALA A 16 -13.76 10.53 20.14
N PHE A 17 -13.99 11.21 19.01
CA PHE A 17 -15.31 11.27 18.40
C PHE A 17 -15.46 10.22 17.31
N THR A 18 -16.27 9.21 17.57
CA THR A 18 -16.51 8.11 16.61
C THR A 18 -17.72 8.37 15.70
N GLY A 19 -18.87 8.76 16.23
CA GLY A 19 -20.10 9.21 15.57
C GLY A 19 -20.19 8.95 14.04
N TYR A 20 -20.53 9.98 13.27
CA TYR A 20 -20.64 9.93 11.81
C TYR A 20 -19.29 9.68 11.09
N VAL A 21 -18.18 10.00 11.74
CA VAL A 21 -16.84 9.76 11.17
C VAL A 21 -16.56 8.27 11.07
N ALA A 22 -16.92 7.49 12.10
CA ALA A 22 -16.82 6.04 12.07
C ALA A 22 -17.75 5.43 10.99
N GLU A 23 -18.97 5.96 10.88
CA GLU A 23 -19.91 5.52 9.84
C GLU A 23 -19.36 5.79 8.43
N ALA A 24 -18.83 6.97 8.17
CA ALA A 24 -18.21 7.31 6.88
C ALA A 24 -17.05 6.37 6.53
N GLN A 25 -16.23 6.00 7.51
CA GLN A 25 -15.15 5.03 7.32
C GLN A 25 -15.70 3.63 7.00
N ARG A 26 -16.72 3.16 7.74
CA ARG A 26 -17.37 1.87 7.45
C ARG A 26 -17.94 1.82 6.06
N ASN A 27 -18.69 2.84 5.67
CA ASN A 27 -19.28 2.94 4.34
C ASN A 27 -18.21 2.85 3.24
N ALA A 28 -17.04 3.45 3.45
CA ALA A 28 -15.92 3.35 2.52
C ALA A 28 -15.31 1.94 2.47
N ILE A 29 -15.16 1.27 3.63
CA ILE A 29 -14.65 -0.12 3.72
C ILE A 29 -15.62 -1.08 3.04
N GLU A 30 -16.91 -0.99 3.36
CA GLU A 30 -17.95 -1.89 2.86
C GLU A 30 -18.23 -1.69 1.36
N LYS A 31 -18.03 -0.47 0.86
CA LYS A 31 -18.10 -0.19 -0.58
C LYS A 31 -17.11 -1.01 -1.40
N MET A 32 -15.96 -1.37 -0.83
CA MET A 32 -14.97 -2.19 -1.51
C MET A 32 -15.46 -3.63 -1.76
N LEU A 33 -16.48 -4.08 -1.03
CA LEU A 33 -17.13 -5.40 -1.22
C LEU A 33 -18.10 -5.43 -2.41
N GLU A 34 -18.43 -4.28 -3.01
CA GLU A 34 -19.32 -4.22 -4.16
C GLU A 34 -18.69 -4.87 -5.40
N PRO A 35 -19.40 -5.76 -6.11
CA PRO A 35 -18.85 -6.46 -7.28
C PRO A 35 -18.27 -5.54 -8.36
N ARG A 36 -18.83 -4.35 -8.55
CA ARG A 36 -18.32 -3.36 -9.52
C ARG A 36 -16.91 -2.86 -9.20
N VAL A 37 -16.45 -2.99 -7.93
CA VAL A 37 -15.13 -2.55 -7.49
C VAL A 37 -14.06 -3.60 -7.78
N TRP A 38 -14.36 -4.88 -7.64
CA TRP A 38 -13.35 -5.95 -7.64
C TRP A 38 -13.48 -6.97 -8.77
N LYS A 39 -14.64 -7.07 -9.44
CA LYS A 39 -14.87 -8.11 -10.47
C LYS A 39 -13.94 -8.03 -11.68
N TYR A 40 -13.37 -6.88 -11.96
CA TYR A 40 -12.42 -6.71 -13.05
C TYR A 40 -11.20 -7.63 -12.89
N TRP A 41 -10.80 -7.93 -11.63
CA TRP A 41 -9.58 -8.64 -11.32
C TRP A 41 -9.50 -10.05 -11.94
N ARG A 42 -10.63 -10.73 -12.09
CA ARG A 42 -10.66 -12.04 -12.77
C ARG A 42 -10.19 -11.99 -14.22
N TRP A 43 -10.46 -10.89 -14.90
CA TRP A 43 -10.03 -10.66 -16.28
C TRP A 43 -8.55 -10.27 -16.33
N GLU A 44 -8.09 -9.46 -15.41
CA GLU A 44 -6.67 -9.14 -15.24
C GLU A 44 -5.85 -10.43 -15.01
N ASN A 45 -6.32 -11.31 -14.11
CA ASN A 45 -5.68 -12.61 -13.90
C ASN A 45 -5.72 -13.50 -15.14
N LEU A 46 -6.86 -13.56 -15.82
CA LEU A 46 -6.98 -14.40 -17.02
C LEU A 46 -5.98 -13.98 -18.10
N TRP A 47 -5.92 -12.69 -18.42
CA TRP A 47 -5.09 -12.20 -19.51
C TRP A 47 -3.62 -12.00 -19.11
N GLY A 48 -3.36 -11.53 -17.90
CA GLY A 48 -2.00 -11.24 -17.44
C GLY A 48 -1.27 -12.44 -16.85
N ASN A 49 -1.99 -13.33 -16.15
CA ASN A 49 -1.43 -14.51 -15.51
C ASN A 49 -1.78 -15.83 -16.21
N LEU A 50 -2.60 -15.80 -17.27
CA LEU A 50 -3.16 -16.95 -17.95
C LEU A 50 -3.87 -17.90 -16.95
N ARG A 51 -4.55 -17.32 -15.98
CA ARG A 51 -5.22 -18.05 -14.89
C ARG A 51 -6.57 -17.45 -14.59
N TRP A 52 -7.58 -18.31 -14.50
CA TRP A 52 -8.86 -17.90 -13.94
C TRP A 52 -8.81 -17.96 -12.41
N GLU A 53 -8.80 -16.79 -11.77
CA GLU A 53 -8.90 -16.64 -10.32
C GLU A 53 -9.95 -15.58 -10.01
N PRO A 54 -11.16 -15.99 -9.66
CA PRO A 54 -12.26 -15.05 -9.40
C PRO A 54 -12.23 -14.42 -8.01
N ASP A 55 -11.52 -15.02 -7.04
CA ASP A 55 -11.34 -14.44 -5.71
C ASP A 55 -10.39 -13.23 -5.79
N PRO A 56 -10.87 -12.03 -5.45
CA PRO A 56 -10.10 -10.80 -5.67
C PRO A 56 -8.88 -10.63 -4.76
N LEU A 57 -8.78 -11.38 -3.66
CA LEU A 57 -7.71 -11.22 -2.69
C LEU A 57 -6.70 -12.35 -2.69
N ARG A 58 -7.05 -13.49 -3.24
CA ARG A 58 -6.28 -14.74 -3.04
C ARG A 58 -4.83 -14.64 -3.51
N ARG A 59 -4.59 -13.93 -4.60
CA ARG A 59 -3.26 -13.75 -5.19
C ARG A 59 -3.13 -12.40 -5.84
N ASP A 60 -1.92 -11.85 -5.81
CA ASP A 60 -1.60 -10.58 -6.43
C ASP A 60 -2.54 -9.45 -5.96
N ASN A 61 -2.80 -8.45 -6.81
CA ASN A 61 -3.77 -7.39 -6.54
C ASN A 61 -3.53 -6.64 -5.22
N VAL A 62 -2.26 -6.38 -4.90
CA VAL A 62 -1.92 -5.68 -3.65
C VAL A 62 -2.57 -4.30 -3.55
N MET A 63 -2.90 -3.69 -4.69
CA MET A 63 -3.59 -2.41 -4.70
C MET A 63 -5.00 -2.51 -4.08
N LEU A 64 -5.77 -3.54 -4.40
CA LEU A 64 -7.05 -3.75 -3.72
C LEU A 64 -6.84 -4.23 -2.28
N SER A 65 -6.11 -5.33 -2.11
CA SER A 65 -6.03 -6.05 -0.85
C SER A 65 -5.26 -5.29 0.23
N GLY A 66 -4.12 -4.70 -0.10
CA GLY A 66 -3.29 -3.93 0.83
C GLY A 66 -3.94 -2.61 1.24
N TYR A 67 -4.44 -1.83 0.27
CA TYR A 67 -5.15 -0.57 0.59
C TYR A 67 -6.36 -0.81 1.47
N TRP A 68 -7.15 -1.84 1.14
CA TRP A 68 -8.33 -2.19 1.91
C TRP A 68 -7.98 -2.70 3.32
N GLY A 69 -6.95 -3.52 3.44
CA GLY A 69 -6.47 -3.99 4.74
C GLY A 69 -6.04 -2.84 5.66
N VAL A 70 -5.34 -1.83 5.12
CA VAL A 70 -5.01 -0.61 5.89
C VAL A 70 -6.26 0.16 6.28
N MET A 71 -7.28 0.27 5.41
CA MET A 71 -8.54 0.94 5.77
C MET A 71 -9.19 0.28 6.99
N ILE A 72 -9.21 -1.05 7.04
CA ILE A 72 -9.78 -1.83 8.15
C ILE A 72 -8.96 -1.61 9.44
N GLY A 73 -7.65 -1.77 9.37
CA GLY A 73 -6.77 -1.64 10.53
C GLY A 73 -6.77 -0.23 11.13
N VAL A 74 -6.76 0.81 10.28
CA VAL A 74 -6.87 2.21 10.74
C VAL A 74 -8.24 2.48 11.37
N TYR A 75 -9.31 1.94 10.79
CA TYR A 75 -10.66 2.05 11.37
C TYR A 75 -10.71 1.43 12.77
N GLU A 76 -10.23 0.19 12.92
CA GLU A 76 -10.21 -0.50 14.23
C GLU A 76 -9.35 0.27 15.24
N SER A 77 -8.17 0.73 14.84
CA SER A 77 -7.26 1.50 15.68
C SER A 77 -7.88 2.78 16.23
N LEU A 78 -8.63 3.51 15.41
CA LEU A 78 -9.22 4.79 15.81
C LEU A 78 -10.54 4.66 16.59
N ASN A 79 -11.30 3.61 16.35
CA ASN A 79 -12.66 3.48 16.87
C ASN A 79 -12.78 2.38 17.94
N GLY A 80 -11.78 1.53 18.13
CA GLY A 80 -11.84 0.38 19.02
C GLY A 80 -12.91 -0.65 18.61
N ASP A 81 -13.43 -0.53 17.40
CA ASP A 81 -14.53 -1.37 16.90
C ASP A 81 -13.97 -2.55 16.11
N ARG A 82 -14.11 -3.73 16.67
CA ARG A 82 -13.54 -4.98 16.15
C ARG A 82 -14.48 -5.79 15.26
N ARG A 83 -15.55 -5.18 14.74
CA ARG A 83 -16.57 -5.89 13.93
C ARG A 83 -16.00 -6.66 12.75
N TYR A 84 -14.92 -6.17 12.15
CA TYR A 84 -14.29 -6.80 11.01
C TYR A 84 -13.35 -7.96 11.36
N ASN A 85 -13.18 -8.26 12.65
CA ASN A 85 -12.51 -9.49 13.10
C ASN A 85 -13.47 -10.69 13.20
N GLU A 86 -14.79 -10.45 13.15
CA GLU A 86 -15.77 -11.53 13.15
C GLU A 86 -15.65 -12.35 11.86
N PRO A 87 -15.63 -13.69 11.94
CA PRO A 87 -15.52 -14.55 10.77
C PRO A 87 -16.56 -14.25 9.70
N GLY A 88 -16.11 -14.00 8.47
CA GLY A 88 -16.98 -13.72 7.33
C GLY A 88 -17.63 -12.33 7.31
N SER A 89 -17.25 -11.42 8.23
CA SER A 89 -17.74 -10.04 8.27
C SER A 89 -17.45 -9.25 6.99
N LEU A 90 -16.43 -9.65 6.26
CA LEU A 90 -15.94 -9.04 5.04
C LEU A 90 -16.11 -10.01 3.86
N THR A 91 -17.33 -10.19 3.42
CA THR A 91 -17.62 -11.20 2.37
C THR A 91 -17.83 -10.55 1.00
N PHE A 92 -16.96 -10.89 0.06
CA PHE A 92 -17.17 -10.55 -1.36
C PHE A 92 -18.22 -11.46 -1.96
N ARG A 93 -19.27 -10.90 -2.58
CA ARG A 93 -20.37 -11.65 -3.18
C ARG A 93 -20.63 -11.18 -4.61
N ASN A 94 -20.80 -12.15 -5.52
CA ASN A 94 -21.26 -11.89 -6.87
C ASN A 94 -22.39 -12.85 -7.23
N GLY A 95 -23.61 -12.42 -6.98
CA GLY A 95 -24.78 -13.27 -7.02
C GLY A 95 -24.77 -14.35 -5.92
N SER A 96 -25.50 -15.45 -6.13
CA SER A 96 -25.62 -16.52 -5.14
C SER A 96 -24.51 -17.57 -5.20
N ARG A 97 -23.75 -17.61 -6.29
CA ARG A 97 -22.79 -18.70 -6.56
C ARG A 97 -21.34 -18.35 -6.22
N GLU A 98 -20.98 -17.08 -6.25
CA GLU A 98 -19.61 -16.63 -5.97
C GLU A 98 -19.59 -15.90 -4.62
N THR A 99 -18.97 -16.51 -3.62
CA THR A 99 -18.86 -15.97 -2.27
C THR A 99 -17.47 -16.24 -1.71
N TYR A 100 -16.78 -15.20 -1.29
CA TYR A 100 -15.43 -15.26 -0.72
C TYR A 100 -15.46 -14.59 0.65
N PRO A 101 -15.58 -15.39 1.74
CA PRO A 101 -15.66 -14.87 3.11
C PRO A 101 -14.26 -14.53 3.63
N TYR A 102 -14.13 -13.33 4.14
CA TYR A 102 -12.96 -12.83 4.83
C TYR A 102 -13.35 -12.19 6.17
N ASP A 103 -12.37 -11.98 6.99
CA ASP A 103 -12.28 -11.13 8.15
C ASP A 103 -10.91 -10.47 8.15
N PHE A 104 -10.66 -9.53 9.07
CA PHE A 104 -9.40 -8.79 9.09
C PHE A 104 -8.18 -9.70 9.32
N GLY A 105 -8.34 -10.70 10.21
CA GLY A 105 -7.28 -11.69 10.46
C GLY A 105 -6.90 -12.48 9.21
N ARG A 106 -7.92 -12.95 8.46
CA ARG A 106 -7.69 -13.69 7.20
C ARG A 106 -7.08 -12.80 6.11
N VAL A 107 -7.46 -11.52 6.02
CA VAL A 107 -6.82 -10.56 5.11
C VAL A 107 -5.35 -10.39 5.47
N ALA A 108 -5.02 -10.15 6.74
CA ALA A 108 -3.64 -10.00 7.18
C ALA A 108 -2.79 -11.25 6.96
N GLN A 109 -3.33 -12.45 7.26
CA GLN A 109 -2.66 -13.73 6.99
C GLN A 109 -2.38 -13.93 5.50
N LEU A 110 -3.32 -13.56 4.64
CA LEU A 110 -3.14 -13.64 3.20
C LEU A 110 -2.04 -12.69 2.72
N MET A 111 -2.02 -11.44 3.23
CA MET A 111 -0.96 -10.47 2.93
C MET A 111 0.42 -10.99 3.38
N ARG A 112 0.50 -11.52 4.61
CA ARG A 112 1.73 -12.15 5.13
C ARG A 112 2.20 -13.29 4.23
N GLY A 113 1.27 -14.20 3.87
CA GLY A 113 1.58 -15.33 2.99
C GLY A 113 2.08 -14.90 1.60
N ASN A 114 1.46 -13.88 1.00
CA ASN A 114 1.86 -13.37 -0.30
C ASN A 114 3.21 -12.62 -0.23
N LEU A 115 3.48 -11.88 0.85
CA LEU A 115 4.77 -11.22 1.08
C LEU A 115 5.89 -12.26 1.23
N LEU A 116 5.76 -13.16 2.18
CA LEU A 116 6.80 -14.16 2.49
C LEU A 116 6.95 -15.22 1.40
N GLY A 117 5.90 -15.51 0.65
CA GLY A 117 5.92 -16.44 -0.49
C GLY A 117 6.57 -15.86 -1.75
N SER A 118 6.82 -14.57 -1.79
CA SER A 118 7.51 -13.90 -2.90
C SER A 118 9.03 -13.84 -2.64
N PRO A 119 9.87 -14.08 -3.66
CA PRO A 119 11.32 -13.95 -3.53
C PRO A 119 11.76 -12.52 -3.21
N PHE A 120 10.89 -11.55 -3.44
CA PHE A 120 11.13 -10.13 -3.20
C PHE A 120 10.51 -9.61 -1.90
N CYS A 121 9.85 -10.46 -1.11
CA CYS A 121 9.00 -10.05 0.03
C CYS A 121 8.05 -8.88 -0.32
N MET A 122 7.65 -8.83 -1.57
CA MET A 122 6.69 -7.92 -2.18
C MET A 122 5.96 -8.70 -3.26
N PHE A 123 4.69 -8.44 -3.50
CA PHE A 123 3.92 -9.21 -4.47
C PHE A 123 3.19 -8.29 -5.48
N PRO A 124 2.77 -8.83 -6.62
CA PRO A 124 2.28 -8.02 -7.72
C PRO A 124 1.04 -7.19 -7.41
N CYS A 125 1.03 -5.98 -7.94
CA CYS A 125 -0.12 -5.08 -7.99
C CYS A 125 -1.00 -5.43 -9.18
N GLU A 126 -0.43 -5.37 -10.37
CA GLU A 126 -0.98 -5.95 -11.61
C GLU A 126 -0.26 -7.27 -11.90
N PRO A 127 -0.80 -8.12 -12.78
CA PRO A 127 -0.21 -9.42 -13.09
C PRO A 127 1.29 -9.33 -13.41
N SER A 128 2.10 -9.97 -12.58
CA SER A 128 3.57 -10.02 -12.66
C SER A 128 4.33 -8.72 -12.35
N TRP A 129 3.67 -7.61 -12.00
CA TRP A 129 4.33 -6.33 -11.75
C TRP A 129 4.30 -5.94 -10.28
N ILE A 130 5.48 -5.84 -9.68
CA ILE A 130 5.70 -5.46 -8.27
C ILE A 130 6.07 -3.99 -8.19
N TYR A 131 5.35 -3.27 -7.34
CA TYR A 131 5.58 -1.87 -7.00
C TYR A 131 5.86 -1.77 -5.50
N PRO A 132 7.02 -1.27 -5.06
CA PRO A 132 7.33 -1.11 -3.64
C PRO A 132 6.28 -0.28 -2.89
N PHE A 133 5.76 0.76 -3.55
CA PHE A 133 4.71 1.59 -2.99
C PHE A 133 3.43 0.78 -2.69
N CYS A 134 2.93 0.01 -3.64
CA CYS A 134 1.73 -0.81 -3.40
C CYS A 134 1.99 -1.88 -2.32
N SER A 135 3.15 -2.52 -2.33
CA SER A 135 3.50 -3.54 -1.34
C SER A 135 3.68 -2.98 0.07
N SER A 136 3.97 -1.68 0.23
CA SER A 136 4.00 -1.04 1.56
C SER A 136 2.64 -1.06 2.26
N TYR A 137 1.54 -1.05 1.52
CA TYR A 137 0.19 -1.19 2.11
C TYR A 137 -0.06 -2.60 2.63
N ALA A 138 0.41 -3.63 1.93
CA ALA A 138 0.33 -5.01 2.45
C ALA A 138 1.15 -5.18 3.72
N LEU A 139 2.37 -4.64 3.76
CA LEU A 139 3.20 -4.60 4.96
C LEU A 139 2.46 -3.91 6.12
N ASN A 140 1.90 -2.72 5.87
CA ASN A 140 1.16 -1.97 6.90
C ASN A 140 -0.13 -2.68 7.34
N THR A 141 -0.79 -3.44 6.46
CA THR A 141 -1.94 -4.27 6.84
C THR A 141 -1.55 -5.31 7.89
N VAL A 142 -0.42 -6.01 7.68
CA VAL A 142 0.08 -7.00 8.64
C VAL A 142 0.51 -6.33 9.95
N ILE A 143 1.24 -5.21 9.87
CA ILE A 143 1.67 -4.44 11.06
C ILE A 143 0.48 -3.97 11.89
N LEU A 144 -0.55 -3.40 11.26
CA LEU A 144 -1.75 -2.93 11.93
C LEU A 144 -2.49 -4.10 12.62
N HIS A 145 -2.73 -5.17 11.87
CA HIS A 145 -3.41 -6.34 12.42
C HIS A 145 -2.67 -6.91 13.63
N ASP A 146 -1.37 -7.14 13.51
CA ASP A 146 -0.59 -7.78 14.56
C ASP A 146 -0.48 -6.89 15.81
N ARG A 147 -0.26 -5.59 15.63
CA ARG A 147 -0.23 -4.65 16.76
C ARG A 147 -1.56 -4.55 17.50
N LEU A 148 -2.68 -4.64 16.78
CA LEU A 148 -4.02 -4.60 17.38
C LEU A 148 -4.44 -5.92 18.03
N ASN A 149 -3.85 -7.04 17.59
CA ASN A 149 -4.24 -8.38 18.02
C ASN A 149 -3.13 -9.13 18.79
N GLY A 150 -2.05 -8.46 19.17
CA GLY A 150 -0.94 -9.05 19.95
C GLY A 150 -0.04 -10.00 19.17
N GLY A 151 -0.01 -9.89 17.83
CA GLY A 151 0.91 -10.62 16.97
C GLY A 151 2.28 -9.96 16.85
N ASP A 152 3.16 -10.57 16.06
CA ASP A 152 4.50 -10.06 15.75
C ASP A 152 4.69 -9.94 14.22
N PRO A 153 4.85 -8.72 13.67
CA PRO A 153 5.13 -8.51 12.25
C PRO A 153 6.61 -8.60 11.88
N GLY A 154 7.50 -9.04 12.78
CA GLY A 154 8.96 -8.99 12.61
C GLY A 154 9.47 -9.74 11.39
N ASP A 155 8.85 -10.85 11.02
CA ASP A 155 9.21 -11.65 9.85
C ASP A 155 9.00 -10.89 8.53
N VAL A 156 7.84 -10.25 8.35
CA VAL A 156 7.55 -9.47 7.14
C VAL A 156 8.34 -8.16 7.11
N ILE A 157 8.55 -7.52 8.26
CA ILE A 157 9.35 -6.30 8.36
C ILE A 157 10.80 -6.57 7.94
N SER A 158 11.42 -7.62 8.48
CA SER A 158 12.80 -7.98 8.12
C SER A 158 12.93 -8.39 6.66
N GLY A 159 12.03 -9.26 6.18
CA GLY A 159 12.03 -9.71 4.79
C GLY A 159 11.81 -8.55 3.81
N TYR A 160 10.89 -7.63 4.11
CA TYR A 160 10.62 -6.45 3.28
C TYR A 160 11.85 -5.52 3.23
N ARG A 161 12.46 -5.22 4.39
CA ARG A 161 13.66 -4.38 4.49
C ARG A 161 14.82 -4.97 3.67
N ASP A 162 15.11 -6.25 3.88
CA ASP A 162 16.26 -6.93 3.24
C ASP A 162 16.06 -7.00 1.71
N SER A 163 14.85 -7.26 1.27
CA SER A 163 14.51 -7.24 -0.16
C SER A 163 14.56 -5.82 -0.74
N PHE A 164 14.10 -4.84 0.01
CA PHE A 164 14.14 -3.45 -0.43
C PHE A 164 15.57 -3.01 -0.73
N ASP A 165 16.50 -3.27 0.18
CA ASP A 165 17.91 -2.93 0.01
C ASP A 165 18.58 -3.71 -1.12
N ARG A 166 18.29 -5.00 -1.26
CA ARG A 166 18.91 -5.88 -2.26
C ARG A 166 18.36 -5.67 -3.67
N ASP A 167 17.03 -5.53 -3.78
CA ASP A 167 16.31 -5.67 -5.04
C ASP A 167 15.71 -4.36 -5.57
N PHE A 168 15.45 -3.38 -4.69
CA PHE A 168 14.73 -2.16 -5.04
C PHE A 168 15.54 -0.88 -4.86
N MET A 169 16.71 -0.93 -4.25
CA MET A 169 17.65 0.19 -4.22
C MET A 169 18.67 0.05 -5.33
N ARG A 170 18.85 1.10 -6.10
CA ARG A 170 19.90 1.18 -7.14
C ARG A 170 21.23 1.65 -6.52
N PRO A 171 22.35 1.38 -7.18
CA PRO A 171 23.67 1.86 -6.71
C PRO A 171 23.79 3.38 -6.58
N ASP A 172 22.99 4.12 -7.35
CA ASP A 172 22.90 5.58 -7.30
C ASP A 172 21.98 6.11 -6.16
N GLY A 173 21.46 5.22 -5.32
CA GLY A 173 20.56 5.55 -4.21
C GLY A 173 19.08 5.73 -4.60
N ARG A 174 18.76 5.66 -5.89
CA ARG A 174 17.37 5.79 -6.36
C ARG A 174 16.60 4.50 -6.22
N LEU A 175 15.30 4.63 -6.05
CA LEU A 175 14.38 3.51 -5.96
C LEU A 175 14.09 2.90 -7.34
N VAL A 176 13.96 1.58 -7.42
CA VAL A 176 13.34 0.87 -8.54
C VAL A 176 11.83 1.03 -8.44
N ALA A 177 11.20 1.64 -9.45
CA ALA A 177 9.77 1.88 -9.46
C ALA A 177 8.97 0.58 -9.62
N ILE A 178 9.41 -0.26 -10.56
CA ILE A 178 8.67 -1.43 -11.01
C ILE A 178 9.65 -2.58 -11.26
N ARG A 179 9.31 -3.75 -10.75
CA ARG A 179 10.03 -5.00 -11.00
C ARG A 179 9.08 -6.07 -11.51
N ASN A 180 9.53 -6.86 -12.49
CA ASN A 180 8.78 -8.03 -12.91
C ASN A 180 8.95 -9.15 -11.89
N GLY A 181 7.87 -9.62 -11.30
CA GLY A 181 7.89 -10.63 -10.25
C GLY A 181 8.24 -12.05 -10.73
N ARG A 182 8.11 -12.33 -12.03
CA ARG A 182 8.43 -13.64 -12.63
C ARG A 182 9.85 -13.72 -13.16
N LEU A 183 10.26 -12.68 -13.89
CA LEU A 183 11.54 -12.63 -14.59
C LEU A 183 12.61 -11.85 -13.81
N GLY A 184 12.21 -11.13 -12.76
CA GLY A 184 13.12 -10.45 -11.83
C GLY A 184 13.74 -9.15 -12.35
N PHE A 185 13.53 -8.74 -13.61
CA PHE A 185 14.13 -7.52 -14.12
C PHE A 185 13.41 -6.24 -13.62
N ALA A 186 14.20 -5.18 -13.41
CA ALA A 186 13.70 -3.85 -13.09
C ALA A 186 13.43 -3.05 -14.37
N VAL A 187 12.33 -2.28 -14.40
CA VAL A 187 11.93 -1.54 -15.61
C VAL A 187 12.44 -0.12 -15.60
N ALA A 188 12.35 0.58 -14.47
CA ALA A 188 12.66 2.00 -14.37
C ALA A 188 13.11 2.40 -12.96
N ALA A 189 13.83 3.53 -12.88
CA ALA A 189 13.96 4.24 -11.61
C ALA A 189 12.62 4.87 -11.21
N ALA A 190 12.35 4.97 -9.93
CA ALA A 190 11.17 5.65 -9.44
C ALA A 190 11.28 7.15 -9.69
N PRO A 191 10.20 7.80 -10.14
CA PRO A 191 10.09 9.25 -10.06
C PRO A 191 10.11 9.71 -8.61
N THR A 192 10.62 10.91 -8.36
CA THR A 192 10.71 11.49 -7.01
C THR A 192 9.37 11.51 -6.27
N ILE A 193 8.27 11.75 -6.99
CA ILE A 193 6.93 11.68 -6.39
C ILE A 193 6.61 10.31 -5.78
N ASN A 194 7.05 9.22 -6.40
CA ASN A 194 6.82 7.88 -5.87
C ASN A 194 7.62 7.64 -4.58
N GLU A 195 8.82 8.20 -4.48
CA GLU A 195 9.63 8.17 -3.26
C GLU A 195 8.96 9.00 -2.15
N ALA A 196 8.51 10.21 -2.47
CA ALA A 196 7.85 11.10 -1.53
C ALA A 196 6.58 10.48 -0.93
N VAL A 197 5.74 9.83 -1.75
CA VAL A 197 4.52 9.18 -1.25
C VAL A 197 4.80 7.84 -0.55
N LEU A 198 5.92 7.19 -0.83
CA LEU A 198 6.31 5.93 -0.18
C LEU A 198 6.83 6.14 1.24
N VAL A 199 7.62 7.20 1.48
CA VAL A 199 8.28 7.46 2.78
C VAL A 199 7.34 7.37 3.99
N PRO A 200 6.17 8.02 4.02
CA PRO A 200 5.25 7.89 5.14
C PRO A 200 4.77 6.46 5.40
N TRP A 201 4.62 5.65 4.36
CA TRP A 201 4.16 4.27 4.45
C TRP A 201 5.23 3.29 4.90
N LEU A 202 6.50 3.64 4.75
CA LEU A 202 7.62 2.86 5.28
C LEU A 202 7.83 3.09 6.78
N ASN A 203 7.55 4.30 7.26
CA ASN A 203 7.88 4.71 8.62
C ASN A 203 7.33 3.79 9.73
N PRO A 204 6.11 3.22 9.65
CA PRO A 204 5.61 2.32 10.68
C PRO A 204 6.39 1.00 10.83
N GLY A 205 6.95 0.48 9.74
CA GLY A 205 7.64 -0.82 9.72
C GLY A 205 9.16 -0.72 9.63
N VAL A 206 9.65 0.19 8.78
CA VAL A 206 11.09 0.32 8.45
C VAL A 206 11.53 1.79 8.51
N PRO A 207 11.48 2.41 9.71
CA PRO A 207 11.72 3.84 9.90
C PRO A 207 13.12 4.30 9.47
N GLU A 208 14.13 3.44 9.55
CA GLU A 208 15.49 3.74 9.07
C GLU A 208 15.53 3.89 7.54
N LEU A 209 14.77 3.07 6.82
CA LEU A 209 14.64 3.18 5.37
C LEU A 209 13.86 4.46 4.99
N ALA A 210 12.77 4.74 5.71
CA ALA A 210 12.00 5.96 5.52
C ALA A 210 12.88 7.21 5.69
N ARG A 211 13.68 7.26 6.77
CA ARG A 211 14.63 8.37 7.03
C ARG A 211 15.69 8.48 5.94
N ARG A 212 16.24 7.36 5.46
CA ARG A 212 17.26 7.35 4.39
C ARG A 212 16.69 7.92 3.08
N LEU A 213 15.51 7.46 2.66
CA LEU A 213 14.85 7.97 1.45
C LEU A 213 14.46 9.45 1.60
N TRP A 214 13.93 9.84 2.76
CA TRP A 214 13.63 11.25 3.05
C TRP A 214 14.88 12.13 2.96
N TRP A 215 15.99 11.68 3.52
CA TRP A 215 17.24 12.43 3.50
C TRP A 215 17.78 12.58 2.06
N LEU A 216 17.79 11.50 1.29
CA LEU A 216 18.20 11.54 -0.12
C LEU A 216 17.31 12.50 -0.94
N MET A 217 16.01 12.43 -0.75
CA MET A 217 15.06 13.32 -1.42
C MET A 217 15.31 14.78 -1.04
N ARG A 218 15.54 15.07 0.23
CA ARG A 218 15.85 16.41 0.72
C ARG A 218 17.12 16.96 0.06
N GLU A 219 18.19 16.18 -0.01
CA GLU A 219 19.47 16.61 -0.59
C GLU A 219 19.40 16.79 -2.12
N GLN A 220 18.55 16.02 -2.80
CA GLN A 220 18.52 15.99 -4.25
C GLN A 220 17.41 16.83 -4.88
N VAL A 221 16.33 17.07 -4.16
CA VAL A 221 15.07 17.55 -4.74
C VAL A 221 14.49 18.76 -4.02
N ILE A 222 14.73 18.91 -2.71
CA ILE A 222 14.10 19.95 -1.89
C ILE A 222 15.13 21.01 -1.57
N ASP A 223 14.87 22.26 -2.00
CA ASP A 223 15.59 23.44 -1.50
C ASP A 223 14.85 24.02 -0.31
N LEU A 224 15.60 24.32 0.75
CA LEU A 224 15.11 25.04 1.92
C LEU A 224 15.73 26.45 1.86
N GLU A 225 14.94 27.43 1.46
CA GLU A 225 15.36 28.85 1.49
C GLU A 225 14.63 29.58 2.64
N GLY A 226 15.33 29.80 3.73
CA GLY A 226 14.76 30.44 4.92
C GLY A 226 13.65 29.58 5.54
N ASP A 227 12.48 30.17 5.74
CA ASP A 227 11.29 29.50 6.29
C ASP A 227 10.39 28.87 5.19
N GLU A 228 10.76 29.02 3.93
CA GLU A 228 10.01 28.47 2.80
C GLU A 228 10.61 27.16 2.31
N VAL A 229 9.73 26.17 2.08
CA VAL A 229 10.08 24.91 1.44
C VAL A 229 9.78 25.05 -0.04
N LEU A 230 10.81 25.27 -0.84
CA LEU A 230 10.69 25.29 -2.29
C LEU A 230 11.09 23.93 -2.84
N PRO A 231 10.19 23.17 -3.46
CA PRO A 231 10.56 21.98 -4.19
C PRO A 231 11.30 22.40 -5.46
N THR A 232 12.60 22.55 -5.36
CA THR A 232 13.45 22.74 -6.55
C THR A 232 13.92 21.39 -7.02
N ILE A 233 13.43 20.96 -8.16
CA ILE A 233 13.78 19.67 -8.72
C ILE A 233 15.14 19.81 -9.36
N ARG A 234 16.18 19.40 -8.64
CA ARG A 234 17.55 19.28 -9.15
C ARG A 234 17.67 17.91 -9.83
N ASN A 235 18.40 17.86 -10.92
CA ASN A 235 18.75 16.61 -11.63
C ASN A 235 17.56 15.81 -12.12
N LEU A 236 16.57 16.45 -12.73
CA LEU A 236 15.50 15.77 -13.45
C LEU A 236 16.08 14.84 -14.53
N ASP A 237 15.84 13.55 -14.41
CA ASP A 237 16.01 12.64 -15.53
C ASP A 237 14.73 12.60 -16.40
N ARG A 238 14.76 11.80 -17.48
CA ARG A 238 13.62 11.70 -18.40
C ARG A 238 12.34 11.17 -17.71
N VAL A 239 12.49 10.37 -16.68
CA VAL A 239 11.37 9.79 -15.93
C VAL A 239 10.70 10.86 -15.09
N ASP A 240 11.49 11.67 -14.39
CA ASP A 240 10.98 12.77 -13.58
C ASP A 240 10.27 13.81 -14.48
N VAL A 241 10.87 14.20 -15.58
CA VAL A 241 10.26 15.12 -16.55
C VAL A 241 8.90 14.61 -17.05
N GLY A 242 8.77 13.32 -17.26
CA GLY A 242 7.51 12.70 -17.70
C GLY A 242 6.37 12.92 -16.68
N ASN A 243 6.66 12.87 -15.39
CA ASN A 243 5.67 13.06 -14.33
C ASN A 243 5.31 14.53 -14.08
N TYR A 244 6.21 15.45 -14.36
CA TYR A 244 6.00 16.88 -14.13
C TYR A 244 5.36 17.61 -15.34
N ARG A 245 5.19 16.94 -16.46
CA ARG A 245 4.59 17.54 -17.68
C ARG A 245 3.15 17.99 -17.50
N TYR A 246 2.44 17.51 -16.51
CA TYR A 246 1.01 17.75 -16.30
C TYR A 246 0.70 18.77 -15.20
N GLY A 247 1.69 19.45 -14.67
CA GLY A 247 1.43 20.54 -13.75
C GLY A 247 2.69 21.14 -13.18
N LYS A 248 2.89 22.40 -13.50
CA LYS A 248 3.75 23.27 -12.67
C LYS A 248 3.27 23.29 -11.20
N ASP A 249 2.07 22.77 -10.95
CA ASP A 249 1.33 22.88 -9.70
C ASP A 249 1.07 21.53 -9.02
N THR A 250 1.70 20.44 -9.46
CA THR A 250 1.49 19.11 -8.87
C THR A 250 2.13 18.95 -7.48
N PHE A 251 2.80 19.98 -6.99
CA PHE A 251 3.41 20.04 -5.65
C PHE A 251 2.86 21.17 -4.78
N ALA A 252 1.86 21.92 -5.25
CA ALA A 252 1.18 22.92 -4.43
C ALA A 252 0.03 22.32 -3.62
#